data_ee3f2bc4dad3621ad80adab040fb63fe
#
_entry.id   ee3f2bc4dad3621ad80adab040fb63fe
#
_cell.length_a   1.000
_cell.length_b   1.000
_cell.length_c   1.000
_cell.angle_alpha   90.00
_cell.angle_beta   90.00
_cell.angle_gamma   90.00
#
_symmetry.space_group_name_H-M   'P 1'
#
loop_
_entity.id
_entity.type
_entity.pdbx_description
1 polymer ?
#
loop_
_entity_poly.entity_id
_entity_poly.type
_entity_poly.pdbx_seq_one_letter_code
_entity_poly.pdbx_strand_id
1 'polypeptide(L)'
;NHGFKLLARMHSQFWRFWTQIEIHPGATIASGVFIDHGAGLVIGETAIVEKGVMLYHGVTLGGTGKDVGKRHPTVREGALVSAHAQVIGPIEIGAKAKVGAGAVVVSDVPSDVTVVGIPAKIVRVHGKKDEPIIHQEEEKREYYMNKLEHAKEASHRSSSL
;
A
#
# COMPACT_ATOMS: atom_id res chain seq x y z
N ASN A 1 -27.45 0.29 -11.16
CA ASN A 1 -27.20 -0.71 -10.10
C ASN A 1 -28.49 -1.11 -9.35
N HIS A 2 -29.59 -1.29 -10.07
CA HIS A 2 -30.86 -1.56 -9.42
C HIS A 2 -31.31 -3.01 -9.68
N GLY A 3 -31.35 -3.82 -8.63
CA GLY A 3 -32.03 -5.11 -8.63
C GLY A 3 -31.20 -6.37 -8.88
N PHE A 4 -29.99 -6.30 -9.42
CA PHE A 4 -29.20 -7.50 -9.76
C PHE A 4 -27.97 -7.75 -8.88
N LYS A 5 -27.97 -7.25 -7.64
CA LYS A 5 -26.82 -7.39 -6.72
C LYS A 5 -26.43 -8.85 -6.48
N LEU A 6 -27.41 -9.73 -6.31
CA LEU A 6 -27.18 -11.16 -6.12
C LEU A 6 -26.53 -11.79 -7.35
N LEU A 7 -27.07 -11.51 -8.55
CA LEU A 7 -26.52 -12.03 -9.80
C LEU A 7 -25.10 -11.53 -10.05
N ALA A 8 -24.84 -10.24 -9.79
CA ALA A 8 -23.49 -9.68 -9.90
C ALA A 8 -22.52 -10.37 -8.93
N ARG A 9 -22.96 -10.66 -7.70
CA ARG A 9 -22.13 -11.38 -6.73
C ARG A 9 -21.89 -12.84 -7.15
N MET A 10 -22.91 -13.54 -7.61
CA MET A 10 -22.78 -14.92 -8.13
C MET A 10 -21.81 -14.96 -9.31
N HIS A 11 -21.93 -14.03 -10.25
CA HIS A 11 -21.02 -13.91 -11.39
C HIS A 11 -19.58 -13.67 -10.96
N SER A 12 -19.36 -12.75 -10.03
CA SER A 12 -18.04 -12.49 -9.44
C SER A 12 -17.43 -13.75 -8.79
N GLN A 13 -18.22 -14.51 -8.01
CA GLN A 13 -17.76 -15.74 -7.38
C GLN A 13 -17.44 -16.86 -8.40
N PHE A 14 -18.24 -16.95 -9.46
CA PHE A 14 -17.97 -17.88 -10.56
C PHE A 14 -16.59 -17.63 -11.20
N TRP A 15 -16.31 -16.38 -11.55
CA TRP A 15 -15.02 -16.03 -12.12
C TRP A 15 -13.87 -16.17 -11.14
N ARG A 16 -14.06 -15.85 -9.85
CA ARG A 16 -13.10 -16.13 -8.80
C ARG A 16 -12.68 -17.60 -8.75
N PHE A 17 -13.62 -18.51 -8.89
CA PHE A 17 -13.33 -19.96 -8.90
C PHE A 17 -12.35 -20.34 -10.01
N TRP A 18 -12.53 -19.80 -11.22
CA TRP A 18 -11.68 -20.13 -12.37
C TRP A 18 -10.36 -19.35 -12.40
N THR A 19 -10.36 -18.08 -12.00
CA THR A 19 -9.21 -17.18 -12.14
C THR A 19 -8.41 -17.01 -10.87
N GLN A 20 -8.99 -17.37 -9.72
CA GLN A 20 -8.48 -17.05 -8.37
C GLN A 20 -8.36 -15.54 -8.11
N ILE A 21 -9.03 -14.69 -8.91
CA ILE A 21 -9.09 -13.24 -8.75
C ILE A 21 -10.45 -12.88 -8.15
N GLU A 22 -10.43 -12.19 -7.00
CA GLU A 22 -11.65 -11.67 -6.39
C GLU A 22 -11.79 -10.18 -6.63
N ILE A 23 -12.78 -9.79 -7.44
CA ILE A 23 -13.16 -8.39 -7.63
C ILE A 23 -14.59 -8.23 -7.13
N HIS A 24 -14.78 -7.38 -6.11
CA HIS A 24 -16.12 -7.10 -5.62
C HIS A 24 -16.90 -6.31 -6.67
N PRO A 25 -18.18 -6.65 -6.96
CA PRO A 25 -18.97 -5.96 -7.98
C PRO A 25 -19.19 -4.46 -7.74
N GLY A 26 -18.98 -3.97 -6.52
CA GLY A 26 -19.05 -2.56 -6.15
C GLY A 26 -17.75 -1.79 -6.39
N ALA A 27 -16.64 -2.46 -6.71
CA ALA A 27 -15.37 -1.80 -7.00
C ALA A 27 -15.47 -0.97 -8.29
N THR A 28 -14.75 0.16 -8.30
CA THR A 28 -14.64 1.02 -9.49
C THR A 28 -13.27 0.81 -10.12
N ILE A 29 -13.25 0.26 -11.33
CA ILE A 29 -12.02 -0.02 -12.08
C ILE A 29 -12.07 0.74 -13.41
N ALA A 30 -11.10 1.62 -13.63
CA ALA A 30 -10.97 2.38 -14.87
C ALA A 30 -10.45 1.51 -16.02
N SER A 31 -10.55 2.00 -17.24
CA SER A 31 -9.97 1.36 -18.42
C SER A 31 -8.43 1.34 -18.35
N GLY A 32 -7.82 0.31 -18.97
CA GLY A 32 -6.36 0.19 -19.03
C GLY A 32 -5.69 -0.22 -17.74
N VAL A 33 -6.42 -0.67 -16.73
CA VAL A 33 -5.85 -1.39 -15.58
C VAL A 33 -5.32 -2.73 -16.05
N PHE A 34 -4.08 -3.05 -15.65
CA PHE A 34 -3.43 -4.30 -15.99
C PHE A 34 -3.24 -5.17 -14.76
N ILE A 35 -3.73 -6.42 -14.80
CA ILE A 35 -3.54 -7.42 -13.75
C ILE A 35 -2.59 -8.48 -14.28
N ASP A 36 -1.40 -8.55 -13.69
CA ASP A 36 -0.36 -9.48 -14.09
C ASP A 36 -0.29 -10.66 -13.11
N HIS A 37 -0.38 -11.89 -13.65
CA HIS A 37 -0.38 -13.13 -12.85
C HIS A 37 -1.42 -13.15 -11.71
N GLY A 38 -2.61 -12.62 -11.90
CA GLY A 38 -3.58 -12.18 -10.90
C GLY A 38 -4.04 -13.16 -9.82
N ALA A 39 -3.53 -14.39 -9.73
CA ALA A 39 -3.96 -15.37 -8.73
C ALA A 39 -3.85 -14.80 -7.30
N GLY A 40 -4.93 -14.92 -6.51
CA GLY A 40 -4.97 -14.41 -5.15
C GLY A 40 -5.13 -12.89 -5.02
N LEU A 41 -5.33 -12.15 -6.13
CA LEU A 41 -5.69 -10.73 -6.08
C LEU A 41 -7.09 -10.56 -5.47
N VAL A 42 -7.21 -9.62 -4.53
CA VAL A 42 -8.51 -9.24 -3.92
C VAL A 42 -8.72 -7.73 -4.04
N ILE A 43 -9.82 -7.32 -4.67
CA ILE A 43 -10.25 -5.93 -4.76
C ILE A 43 -11.59 -5.76 -4.03
N GLY A 44 -11.58 -5.03 -2.92
CA GLY A 44 -12.74 -4.82 -2.06
C GLY A 44 -13.79 -3.87 -2.63
N GLU A 45 -14.98 -3.87 -2.02
CA GLU A 45 -16.22 -3.24 -2.52
C GLU A 45 -16.08 -1.77 -2.91
N THR A 46 -15.45 -0.96 -2.08
CA THR A 46 -15.34 0.50 -2.28
C THR A 46 -13.96 0.91 -2.81
N ALA A 47 -13.15 -0.07 -3.30
CA ALA A 47 -11.88 0.24 -3.93
C ALA A 47 -12.09 1.01 -5.23
N ILE A 48 -11.16 1.93 -5.49
CA ILE A 48 -11.10 2.68 -6.74
C ILE A 48 -9.72 2.42 -7.35
N VAL A 49 -9.69 1.96 -8.59
CA VAL A 49 -8.46 1.69 -9.34
C VAL A 49 -8.51 2.52 -10.62
N GLU A 50 -7.63 3.50 -10.70
CA GLU A 50 -7.60 4.45 -11.81
C GLU A 50 -6.84 3.90 -13.02
N LYS A 51 -6.86 4.67 -14.12
CA LYS A 51 -6.31 4.30 -15.42
C LYS A 51 -4.82 3.93 -15.34
N GLY A 52 -4.43 2.89 -16.08
CA GLY A 52 -3.03 2.50 -16.23
C GLY A 52 -2.38 1.93 -14.97
N VAL A 53 -3.15 1.66 -13.91
CA VAL A 53 -2.66 0.98 -12.72
C VAL A 53 -2.27 -0.45 -13.06
N MET A 54 -1.16 -0.92 -12.49
CA MET A 54 -0.70 -2.31 -12.58
C MET A 54 -0.79 -3.01 -11.22
N LEU A 55 -1.47 -4.15 -11.17
CA LEU A 55 -1.62 -4.97 -9.98
C LEU A 55 -1.06 -6.37 -10.23
N TYR A 56 -0.30 -6.90 -9.26
CA TYR A 56 0.25 -8.25 -9.32
C TYR A 56 -0.55 -9.24 -8.47
N HIS A 57 -0.18 -10.52 -8.57
CA HIS A 57 -0.76 -11.61 -7.79
C HIS A 57 -0.68 -11.36 -6.28
N GLY A 58 -1.65 -11.92 -5.55
CA GLY A 58 -1.69 -11.86 -4.10
C GLY A 58 -1.87 -10.45 -3.52
N VAL A 59 -2.05 -9.42 -4.35
CA VAL A 59 -2.35 -8.06 -3.88
C VAL A 59 -3.72 -8.03 -3.23
N THR A 60 -3.83 -7.34 -2.08
CA THR A 60 -5.12 -7.06 -1.44
C THR A 60 -5.36 -5.56 -1.36
N LEU A 61 -6.46 -5.10 -1.95
CA LEU A 61 -7.02 -3.77 -1.72
C LEU A 61 -8.18 -3.92 -0.73
N GLY A 62 -7.84 -3.94 0.57
CA GLY A 62 -8.71 -4.35 1.68
C GLY A 62 -9.17 -3.20 2.57
N GLY A 63 -10.19 -3.46 3.40
CA GLY A 63 -10.66 -2.56 4.44
C GLY A 63 -10.20 -3.00 5.83
N THR A 64 -10.22 -2.08 6.80
CA THR A 64 -9.88 -2.37 8.21
C THR A 64 -11.02 -3.05 8.98
N GLY A 65 -12.23 -3.10 8.41
CA GLY A 65 -13.45 -3.58 9.08
C GLY A 65 -14.07 -2.57 10.07
N LYS A 66 -13.43 -1.42 10.29
CA LYS A 66 -13.91 -0.39 11.24
C LYS A 66 -14.64 0.76 10.54
N ASP A 67 -14.33 1.02 9.28
CA ASP A 67 -14.84 2.15 8.52
C ASP A 67 -16.19 1.83 7.86
N VAL A 68 -17.08 2.81 7.86
CA VAL A 68 -18.39 2.76 7.18
C VAL A 68 -18.29 3.56 5.88
N GLY A 69 -18.92 3.08 4.81
CA GLY A 69 -18.89 3.74 3.50
C GLY A 69 -17.58 3.43 2.74
N LYS A 70 -16.81 4.46 2.39
CA LYS A 70 -15.49 4.31 1.74
C LYS A 70 -14.51 3.70 2.74
N ARG A 71 -14.15 2.43 2.58
CA ARG A 71 -13.29 1.66 3.50
C ARG A 71 -12.16 0.90 2.81
N HIS A 72 -12.09 0.96 1.48
CA HIS A 72 -11.04 0.33 0.68
C HIS A 72 -10.21 1.39 -0.03
N PRO A 73 -8.97 1.06 -0.45
CA PRO A 73 -8.05 2.02 -1.02
C PRO A 73 -8.52 2.67 -2.34
N THR A 74 -7.93 3.82 -2.63
CA THR A 74 -7.90 4.42 -3.97
C THR A 74 -6.49 4.31 -4.51
N VAL A 75 -6.33 3.68 -5.68
CA VAL A 75 -5.06 3.56 -6.39
C VAL A 75 -5.10 4.48 -7.60
N ARG A 76 -4.26 5.51 -7.58
CA ARG A 76 -4.24 6.58 -8.59
C ARG A 76 -3.52 6.15 -9.86
N GLU A 77 -3.74 6.95 -10.91
CA GLU A 77 -3.28 6.71 -12.27
C GLU A 77 -1.81 6.29 -12.36
N GLY A 78 -1.54 5.22 -13.10
CA GLY A 78 -0.20 4.73 -13.39
C GLY A 78 0.57 4.16 -12.19
N ALA A 79 -0.06 4.02 -11.03
CA ALA A 79 0.58 3.39 -9.88
C ALA A 79 0.80 1.89 -10.10
N LEU A 80 1.81 1.33 -9.42
CA LEU A 80 2.14 -0.08 -9.48
C LEU A 80 2.07 -0.68 -8.07
N VAL A 81 1.32 -1.76 -7.90
CA VAL A 81 1.24 -2.51 -6.65
C VAL A 81 1.78 -3.92 -6.89
N SER A 82 2.96 -4.16 -6.35
CA SER A 82 3.71 -5.40 -6.59
C SER A 82 3.13 -6.60 -5.83
N ALA A 83 3.62 -7.79 -6.18
CA ALA A 83 3.14 -9.07 -5.67
C ALA A 83 3.03 -9.12 -4.14
N HIS A 84 1.91 -9.68 -3.67
CA HIS A 84 1.60 -9.87 -2.24
C HIS A 84 1.57 -8.59 -1.38
N ALA A 85 1.56 -7.40 -1.98
CA ALA A 85 1.38 -6.17 -1.21
C ALA A 85 -0.05 -6.07 -0.65
N GLN A 86 -0.15 -5.61 0.59
CA GLN A 86 -1.41 -5.44 1.30
C GLN A 86 -1.66 -3.94 1.49
N VAL A 87 -2.67 -3.39 0.84
CA VAL A 87 -3.07 -1.98 0.95
C VAL A 87 -4.38 -1.95 1.72
N ILE A 88 -4.36 -1.45 2.94
CA ILE A 88 -5.44 -1.67 3.90
C ILE A 88 -5.99 -0.35 4.44
N GLY A 89 -7.29 -0.14 4.28
CA GLY A 89 -8.02 1.03 4.74
C GLY A 89 -8.43 1.98 3.62
N PRO A 90 -9.13 3.08 3.96
CA PRO A 90 -9.58 4.09 3.01
C PRO A 90 -8.46 5.06 2.61
N ILE A 91 -7.28 4.51 2.35
CA ILE A 91 -6.05 5.24 2.03
C ILE A 91 -5.87 5.43 0.52
N GLU A 92 -4.96 6.33 0.16
CA GLU A 92 -4.64 6.65 -1.22
C GLU A 92 -3.21 6.22 -1.58
N ILE A 93 -3.06 5.53 -2.71
CA ILE A 93 -1.78 5.31 -3.38
C ILE A 93 -1.69 6.33 -4.50
N GLY A 94 -0.79 7.31 -4.36
CA GLY A 94 -0.64 8.43 -5.29
C GLY A 94 -0.25 8.01 -6.70
N ALA A 95 -0.46 8.92 -7.66
CA ALA A 95 -0.19 8.66 -9.07
C ALA A 95 1.29 8.26 -9.29
N LYS A 96 1.52 7.25 -10.13
CA LYS A 96 2.85 6.70 -10.46
C LYS A 96 3.66 6.20 -9.25
N ALA A 97 3.05 6.13 -8.07
CA ALA A 97 3.71 5.52 -6.91
C ALA A 97 3.92 4.02 -7.13
N LYS A 98 4.94 3.47 -6.50
CA LYS A 98 5.26 2.05 -6.55
C LYS A 98 5.23 1.45 -5.16
N VAL A 99 4.41 0.43 -4.98
CA VAL A 99 4.36 -0.36 -3.75
C VAL A 99 5.15 -1.64 -3.99
N GLY A 100 6.21 -1.84 -3.22
CA GLY A 100 7.09 -3.00 -3.35
C GLY A 100 6.42 -4.30 -2.93
N ALA A 101 6.96 -5.42 -3.41
CA ALA A 101 6.42 -6.75 -3.12
C ALA A 101 6.40 -7.03 -1.61
N GLY A 102 5.30 -7.64 -1.12
CA GLY A 102 5.10 -7.97 0.28
C GLY A 102 4.93 -6.78 1.23
N ALA A 103 4.88 -5.55 0.73
CA ALA A 103 4.69 -4.37 1.57
C ALA A 103 3.29 -4.32 2.19
N VAL A 104 3.19 -3.83 3.42
CA VAL A 104 1.91 -3.56 4.10
C VAL A 104 1.71 -2.06 4.25
N VAL A 105 0.81 -1.51 3.45
CA VAL A 105 0.51 -0.08 3.39
C VAL A 105 -0.74 0.21 4.21
N VAL A 106 -0.62 1.05 5.23
CA VAL A 106 -1.70 1.43 6.16
C VAL A 106 -1.85 2.94 6.29
N SER A 107 -1.19 3.71 5.45
CA SER A 107 -1.27 5.17 5.36
C SER A 107 -1.11 5.62 3.91
N ASP A 108 -1.53 6.86 3.62
CA ASP A 108 -1.42 7.44 2.28
C ASP A 108 0.02 7.42 1.75
N VAL A 109 0.15 7.14 0.47
CA VAL A 109 1.42 7.14 -0.26
C VAL A 109 1.40 8.30 -1.26
N PRO A 110 2.35 9.23 -1.18
CA PRO A 110 2.45 10.33 -2.14
C PRO A 110 2.68 9.85 -3.59
N SER A 111 2.41 10.73 -4.55
CA SER A 111 2.73 10.47 -5.95
C SER A 111 4.24 10.35 -6.18
N ASP A 112 4.63 9.61 -7.22
CA ASP A 112 6.02 9.50 -7.69
C ASP A 112 7.02 9.01 -6.64
N VAL A 113 6.59 8.16 -5.69
CA VAL A 113 7.48 7.53 -4.71
C VAL A 113 7.46 6.01 -4.80
N THR A 114 8.48 5.37 -4.23
CA THR A 114 8.47 3.92 -3.96
C THR A 114 8.40 3.68 -2.46
N VAL A 115 7.48 2.81 -2.04
CA VAL A 115 7.35 2.35 -0.65
C VAL A 115 7.58 0.85 -0.55
N VAL A 116 8.22 0.41 0.53
CA VAL A 116 8.48 -1.01 0.83
C VAL A 116 8.39 -1.29 2.33
N GLY A 117 8.26 -2.56 2.70
CA GLY A 117 8.35 -3.02 4.08
C GLY A 117 7.02 -3.12 4.83
N ILE A 118 7.08 -3.46 6.12
CA ILE A 118 5.96 -3.70 7.03
C ILE A 118 6.22 -2.95 8.36
N PRO A 119 5.52 -1.84 8.66
CA PRO A 119 4.68 -1.06 7.74
C PRO A 119 5.50 -0.42 6.62
N ALA A 120 4.85 -0.15 5.47
CA ALA A 120 5.54 0.41 4.31
C ALA A 120 6.11 1.81 4.58
N LYS A 121 7.36 2.03 4.13
CA LYS A 121 8.09 3.29 4.22
C LYS A 121 8.55 3.75 2.85
N ILE A 122 8.66 5.07 2.66
CA ILE A 122 9.20 5.64 1.43
C ILE A 122 10.71 5.34 1.39
N VAL A 123 11.16 4.69 0.31
CA VAL A 123 12.58 4.37 0.07
C VAL A 123 13.16 5.09 -1.15
N ARG A 124 12.30 5.69 -1.98
CA ARG A 124 12.72 6.46 -3.16
C ARG A 124 11.67 7.50 -3.53
N VAL A 125 12.12 8.67 -3.99
CA VAL A 125 11.31 9.71 -4.62
C VAL A 125 11.74 9.83 -6.08
N HIS A 126 10.82 9.61 -7.03
CA HIS A 126 11.12 9.70 -8.46
C HIS A 126 11.24 11.16 -8.90
N GLY A 127 12.17 11.45 -9.82
CA GLY A 127 12.36 12.82 -10.35
C GLY A 127 13.30 13.72 -9.56
N LYS A 128 13.76 13.33 -8.37
CA LYS A 128 14.96 13.88 -7.73
C LYS A 128 16.08 12.87 -7.93
N LYS A 129 17.32 13.34 -8.17
CA LYS A 129 18.51 12.47 -8.30
C LYS A 129 18.44 11.37 -7.24
N ASP A 130 18.59 10.12 -7.68
CA ASP A 130 18.36 8.91 -6.90
C ASP A 130 19.28 8.80 -5.66
N GLU A 131 19.04 9.58 -4.64
CA GLU A 131 19.60 9.29 -3.31
C GLU A 131 18.58 8.44 -2.56
N PRO A 132 18.93 7.19 -2.20
CA PRO A 132 18.05 6.36 -1.38
C PRO A 132 17.86 7.04 -0.02
N ILE A 133 16.60 7.23 0.39
CA ILE A 133 16.22 7.83 1.68
C ILE A 133 16.74 7.00 2.87
N ILE A 134 17.21 5.79 2.62
CA ILE A 134 17.83 4.89 3.61
C ILE A 134 18.98 5.57 4.36
N HIS A 135 19.79 6.41 3.70
CA HIS A 135 20.88 7.14 4.38
C HIS A 135 20.37 8.18 5.39
N GLN A 136 19.21 8.79 5.18
CA GLN A 136 18.64 9.75 6.13
C GLN A 136 18.09 9.07 7.41
N GLU A 137 17.63 7.83 7.32
CA GLU A 137 17.22 7.07 8.51
C GLU A 137 18.44 6.54 9.29
N GLU A 138 19.51 6.17 8.61
CA GLU A 138 20.77 5.78 9.26
C GLU A 138 21.43 6.96 9.97
N GLU A 139 21.54 8.13 9.34
CA GLU A 139 22.03 9.36 9.98
C GLU A 139 21.18 9.78 11.19
N LYS A 140 19.83 9.70 11.07
CA LYS A 140 18.93 9.92 12.21
C LYS A 140 19.14 8.92 13.33
N ARG A 141 19.29 7.65 13.00
CA ARG A 141 19.52 6.59 13.98
C ARG A 141 20.84 6.81 14.71
N GLU A 142 21.90 7.13 13.98
CA GLU A 142 23.22 7.45 14.52
C GLU A 142 23.15 8.69 15.43
N TYR A 143 22.46 9.75 15.01
CA TYR A 143 22.23 10.93 15.83
C TYR A 143 21.51 10.62 17.16
N TYR A 144 20.44 9.80 17.12
CA TYR A 144 19.73 9.42 18.35
C TYR A 144 20.55 8.48 19.23
N MET A 145 21.34 7.59 18.67
CA MET A 145 22.22 6.70 19.45
C MET A 145 23.28 7.50 20.19
N ASN A 146 23.96 8.43 19.52
CA ASN A 146 24.94 9.33 20.12
C ASN A 146 24.34 10.19 21.24
N LYS A 147 23.11 10.69 21.04
CA LYS A 147 22.40 11.46 22.07
C LYS A 147 22.04 10.62 23.30
N LEU A 148 21.70 9.36 23.11
CA LEU A 148 21.43 8.41 24.22
C LEU A 148 22.71 8.06 24.99
N GLU A 149 23.84 7.91 24.33
CA GLU A 149 25.13 7.65 24.97
C GLU A 149 25.57 8.84 25.83
N HIS A 150 25.51 10.04 25.30
CA HIS A 150 25.80 11.26 26.09
C HIS A 150 24.88 11.45 27.28
N ALA A 151 23.58 11.09 27.14
CA ALA A 151 22.64 11.16 28.27
C ALA A 151 22.97 10.15 29.38
N LYS A 152 23.43 8.94 29.03
CA LYS A 152 23.90 7.91 29.99
C LYS A 152 25.17 8.35 30.70
N GLU A 153 26.16 8.91 30.01
CA GLU A 153 27.38 9.43 30.60
C GLU A 153 27.12 10.58 31.59
N ALA A 154 26.18 11.50 31.22
CA ALA A 154 25.78 12.58 32.13
C ALA A 154 25.10 12.07 33.40
N SER A 155 24.26 11.02 33.29
CA SER A 155 23.60 10.39 34.43
C SER A 155 24.61 9.68 35.35
N HIS A 156 25.62 9.02 34.79
CA HIS A 156 26.68 8.37 35.59
C HIS A 156 27.57 9.36 36.37
N ARG A 157 27.85 10.52 35.78
CA ARG A 157 28.61 11.60 36.47
C ARG A 157 27.83 12.23 37.62
N SER A 158 26.52 12.30 37.53
CA SER A 158 25.70 12.88 38.60
C SER A 158 25.41 11.93 39.76
N SER A 159 25.63 10.62 39.60
CA SER A 159 25.47 9.61 40.65
C SER A 159 26.79 9.29 41.39
N SER A 160 27.87 9.89 41.01
CA SER A 160 29.22 9.72 41.62
C SER A 160 29.71 10.94 42.44
N LEU A 161 28.79 11.88 42.70
CA LEU A 161 28.95 13.03 43.63
C LEU A 161 27.99 12.87 44.82
#